data_c27b6b212d23286c65a4ed49446770f3
#
_entry.id   c27b6b212d23286c65a4ed49446770f3
#
_cell.length_a   1.000
_cell.length_b   1.000
_cell.length_c   1.000
_cell.angle_alpha   90.00
_cell.angle_beta   90.00
_cell.angle_gamma   90.00
#
_symmetry.space_group_name_H-M   'P 1'
#
loop_
_entity.id
_entity.type
_entity.pdbx_description
1 polymer ?
#
loop_
_entity_poly.entity_id
_entity_poly.type
_entity_poly.pdbx_seq_one_letter_code
_entity_poly.pdbx_strand_id
1 'polypeptide(L)'
;MELTKNEIQFMTVLWCADAPLTSTEILKRSVGKAWKENSLHTILNNLIEKGAIAEHGFIKDGKVIARTFIAALSCEKYYQEFFSTYPIKIIPIIVSVLIRRPDLDDETLAKIEKIIQDKRMGK
;
A
#
# COMPACT_ATOMS: atom_id res chain seq x y z
N MET A 1 6.84 11.04 -5.59
CA MET A 1 7.80 10.01 -5.14
C MET A 1 7.67 8.79 -6.03
N GLU A 2 8.78 8.30 -6.52
CA GLU A 2 8.80 7.09 -7.33
C GLU A 2 9.13 5.87 -6.50
N LEU A 3 8.32 4.83 -6.62
CA LEU A 3 8.54 3.56 -5.95
C LEU A 3 8.75 2.46 -6.99
N THR A 4 9.70 1.57 -6.71
CA THR A 4 9.90 0.38 -7.52
C THR A 4 8.75 -0.61 -7.29
N LYS A 5 8.63 -1.61 -8.17
CA LYS A 5 7.62 -2.65 -8.02
C LYS A 5 7.72 -3.37 -6.68
N ASN A 6 8.94 -3.69 -6.24
CA ASN A 6 9.15 -4.34 -4.95
C ASN A 6 8.79 -3.42 -3.79
N GLU A 7 9.11 -2.14 -3.91
CA GLU A 7 8.75 -1.15 -2.89
C GLU A 7 7.23 -0.97 -2.79
N ILE A 8 6.51 -1.00 -3.90
CA ILE A 8 5.04 -0.94 -3.90
C ILE A 8 4.46 -2.16 -3.19
N GLN A 9 5.00 -3.36 -3.42
CA GLN A 9 4.56 -4.56 -2.73
C GLN A 9 4.76 -4.43 -1.22
N PHE A 10 5.90 -3.92 -0.80
CA PHE A 10 6.20 -3.69 0.60
C PHE A 10 5.24 -2.67 1.23
N MET A 11 5.06 -1.53 0.56
CA MET A 11 4.14 -0.48 1.02
C MET A 11 2.70 -0.97 1.09
N THR A 12 2.27 -1.81 0.15
CA THR A 12 0.91 -2.34 0.13
C THR A 12 0.59 -3.12 1.41
N VAL A 13 1.55 -3.86 1.94
CA VAL A 13 1.38 -4.56 3.22
C VAL A 13 1.11 -3.57 4.34
N LEU A 14 1.87 -2.49 4.41
CA LEU A 14 1.70 -1.46 5.43
C LEU A 14 0.40 -0.68 5.23
N TRP A 15 0.05 -0.36 3.98
CA TRP A 15 -1.20 0.35 3.68
C TRP A 15 -2.45 -0.46 4.06
N CYS A 16 -2.36 -1.79 4.00
CA CYS A 16 -3.47 -2.67 4.36
C CYS A 16 -3.49 -3.04 5.84
N ALA A 17 -2.47 -2.65 6.60
CA ALA A 17 -2.36 -2.98 8.03
C ALA A 17 -3.11 -1.96 8.88
N ASP A 18 -3.73 -2.45 9.95
CA ASP A 18 -4.47 -1.62 10.91
C ASP A 18 -3.59 -1.11 12.04
N ALA A 19 -2.35 -1.58 12.12
CA ALA A 19 -1.41 -1.25 13.19
C ALA A 19 0.02 -1.28 12.66
N PRO A 20 0.97 -0.67 13.39
CA PRO A 20 2.38 -0.76 13.03
C PRO A 20 2.86 -2.21 12.98
N LEU A 21 3.74 -2.53 12.05
CA LEU A 21 4.25 -3.88 11.83
C LEU A 21 5.76 -3.95 12.02
N THR A 22 6.23 -5.09 12.52
CA THR A 22 7.67 -5.42 12.52
C THR A 22 8.07 -5.90 11.12
N SER A 23 9.38 -5.90 10.85
CA SER A 23 9.89 -6.42 9.57
C SER A 23 9.52 -7.88 9.34
N THR A 24 9.50 -8.69 10.41
CA THR A 24 9.10 -10.10 10.32
C THR A 24 7.62 -10.23 9.92
N GLU A 25 6.75 -9.41 10.50
CA GLU A 25 5.33 -9.40 10.14
C GLU A 25 5.10 -8.95 8.69
N ILE A 26 5.84 -7.95 8.23
CA ILE A 26 5.78 -7.50 6.84
C ILE A 26 6.16 -8.64 5.89
N LEU A 27 7.24 -9.36 6.21
CA LEU A 27 7.68 -10.50 5.41
C LEU A 27 6.61 -11.59 5.32
N LYS A 28 6.00 -11.93 6.47
CA LYS A 28 4.95 -12.95 6.53
C LYS A 28 3.71 -12.59 5.73
N ARG A 29 3.36 -11.31 5.69
CA ARG A 29 2.16 -10.82 4.99
C ARG A 29 2.39 -10.58 3.50
N SER A 30 3.65 -10.63 3.03
CA SER A 30 4.00 -10.37 1.64
C SER A 30 3.85 -11.63 0.78
N VAL A 31 2.60 -12.00 0.52
CA VAL A 31 2.27 -13.17 -0.30
C VAL A 31 2.50 -12.85 -1.78
N GLY A 32 3.11 -13.80 -2.51
CA GLY A 32 3.37 -13.62 -3.94
C GLY A 32 4.43 -12.57 -4.26
N LYS A 33 5.28 -12.27 -3.29
CA LYS A 33 6.34 -11.27 -3.47
C LYS A 33 7.35 -11.67 -4.53
N ALA A 34 7.82 -10.67 -5.30
CA ALA A 34 8.87 -10.85 -6.29
C ALA A 34 10.28 -10.74 -5.69
N TRP A 35 10.40 -10.28 -4.43
CA TRP A 35 11.67 -10.10 -3.73
C TRP A 35 11.87 -11.20 -2.68
N LYS A 36 13.14 -11.47 -2.38
CA LYS A 36 13.53 -12.51 -1.43
C LYS A 36 13.69 -11.94 -0.02
N GLU A 37 13.65 -12.81 0.98
CA GLU A 37 13.82 -12.47 2.38
C GLU A 37 15.10 -11.64 2.65
N ASN A 38 16.21 -12.00 1.99
CA ASN A 38 17.46 -11.27 2.16
C ASN A 38 17.45 -9.85 1.56
N SER A 39 16.43 -9.52 0.76
CA SER A 39 16.25 -8.18 0.21
C SER A 39 15.40 -7.28 1.12
N LEU A 40 14.81 -7.84 2.16
CA LEU A 40 13.88 -7.13 3.05
C LEU A 40 14.50 -5.86 3.62
N HIS A 41 15.70 -5.97 4.19
CA HIS A 41 16.37 -4.83 4.83
C HIS A 41 16.77 -3.75 3.83
N THR A 42 17.16 -4.14 2.62
CA THR A 42 17.49 -3.20 1.56
C THR A 42 16.27 -2.40 1.14
N ILE A 43 15.14 -3.07 0.93
CA ILE A 43 13.88 -2.41 0.56
C ILE A 43 13.42 -1.48 1.69
N LEU A 44 13.46 -1.97 2.92
CA LEU A 44 13.08 -1.20 4.10
C LEU A 44 13.92 0.07 4.24
N ASN A 45 15.24 -0.06 4.14
CA ASN A 45 16.15 1.08 4.26
C ASN A 45 15.93 2.10 3.14
N ASN A 46 15.71 1.64 1.92
CA ASN A 46 15.43 2.53 0.80
C ASN A 46 14.12 3.31 1.02
N LEU A 47 13.11 2.66 1.55
CA LEU A 47 11.82 3.31 1.83
C LEU A 47 11.92 4.30 2.99
N ILE A 48 12.70 3.99 4.01
CA ILE A 48 12.98 4.93 5.10
C ILE A 48 13.71 6.16 4.56
N GLU A 49 14.72 5.95 3.74
CA GLU A 49 15.50 7.04 3.14
C GLU A 49 14.64 7.93 2.25
N LYS A 50 13.70 7.35 1.50
CA LYS A 50 12.74 8.11 0.68
C LYS A 50 11.70 8.86 1.51
N GLY A 51 11.58 8.53 2.80
CA GLY A 51 10.55 9.10 3.65
C GLY A 51 9.18 8.44 3.51
N ALA A 52 9.10 7.29 2.85
CA ALA A 52 7.83 6.56 2.65
C ALA A 52 7.42 5.76 3.88
N ILE A 53 8.38 5.35 4.70
CA ILE A 53 8.18 4.56 5.92
C ILE A 53 8.86 5.29 7.08
N ALA A 54 8.26 5.21 8.26
CA ALA A 54 8.81 5.74 9.50
C ALA A 54 8.80 4.66 10.58
N GLU A 55 9.77 4.72 11.48
CA GLU A 55 9.74 3.92 12.69
C GLU A 55 8.66 4.47 13.62
N HIS A 56 7.90 3.58 14.25
CA HIS A 56 6.80 3.96 15.15
C HIS A 56 7.06 3.59 16.60
N GLY A 57 8.06 2.78 16.88
CA GLY A 57 8.38 2.34 18.22
C GLY A 57 8.82 0.90 18.23
N PHE A 58 8.69 0.27 19.38
CA PHE A 58 9.16 -1.09 19.60
C PHE A 58 8.06 -1.92 20.20
N ILE A 59 8.07 -3.21 19.88
CA ILE A 59 7.27 -4.19 20.62
C ILE A 59 8.22 -5.24 21.21
N LYS A 60 7.82 -5.78 22.35
CA LYS A 60 8.54 -6.87 22.97
C LYS A 60 7.85 -8.18 22.63
N ASP A 61 8.56 -9.06 21.95
CA ASP A 61 8.09 -10.40 21.61
C ASP A 61 9.02 -11.41 22.30
N GLY A 62 8.60 -11.90 23.46
CA GLY A 62 9.43 -12.74 24.29
C GLY A 62 10.64 -12.00 24.82
N LYS A 63 11.84 -12.45 24.45
CA LYS A 63 13.11 -11.82 24.82
C LYS A 63 13.63 -10.83 23.76
N VAL A 64 12.92 -10.72 22.64
CA VAL A 64 13.35 -9.89 21.51
C VAL A 64 12.57 -8.60 21.50
N ILE A 65 13.27 -7.49 21.31
CA ILE A 65 12.68 -6.18 21.10
C ILE A 65 12.79 -5.89 19.60
N ALA A 66 11.66 -5.68 18.94
CA ALA A 66 11.62 -5.44 17.52
C ALA A 66 11.03 -4.06 17.22
N ARG A 67 11.65 -3.36 16.27
CA ARG A 67 11.13 -2.08 15.79
C ARG A 67 9.86 -2.30 15.00
N THR A 68 8.90 -1.38 15.13
CA THR A 68 7.70 -1.35 14.31
C THR A 68 7.75 -0.19 13.33
N PHE A 69 7.03 -0.34 12.22
CA PHE A 69 7.05 0.60 11.12
C PHE A 69 5.63 0.96 10.69
N ILE A 70 5.46 2.19 10.23
CA ILE A 70 4.22 2.67 9.65
C ILE A 70 4.49 3.30 8.29
N ALA A 71 3.47 3.38 7.45
CA ALA A 71 3.54 4.13 6.21
C ALA A 71 3.47 5.63 6.52
N ALA A 72 4.53 6.36 6.20
CA ALA A 72 4.53 7.82 6.28
C ALA A 72 3.90 8.42 5.02
N LEU A 73 4.04 7.75 3.88
CA LEU A 73 3.37 8.08 2.63
C LEU A 73 2.06 7.29 2.55
N SER A 74 0.92 7.98 2.41
CA SER A 74 -0.37 7.30 2.31
C SER A 74 -0.57 6.68 0.93
N CYS A 75 -1.38 5.64 0.86
CA CYS A 75 -1.78 4.98 -0.39
C CYS A 75 -2.45 5.98 -1.34
N GLU A 76 -3.38 6.77 -0.82
CA GLU A 76 -4.09 7.76 -1.61
C GLU A 76 -3.15 8.79 -2.22
N LYS A 77 -2.24 9.33 -1.43
CA LYS A 77 -1.30 10.34 -1.90
C LYS A 77 -0.37 9.81 -2.97
N TYR A 78 0.12 8.58 -2.77
CA TYR A 78 0.99 7.94 -3.76
C TYR A 78 0.28 7.76 -5.11
N TYR A 79 -0.92 7.19 -5.11
CA TYR A 79 -1.64 6.93 -6.34
C TYR A 79 -2.25 8.19 -6.96
N GLN A 80 -2.58 9.20 -6.17
CA GLN A 80 -2.99 10.49 -6.66
C GLN A 80 -1.90 11.11 -7.54
N GLU A 81 -0.66 11.08 -7.07
CA GLU A 81 0.49 11.55 -7.83
C GLU A 81 0.78 10.65 -9.03
N PHE A 82 0.72 9.34 -8.83
CA PHE A 82 0.98 8.35 -9.87
C PHE A 82 0.05 8.54 -11.09
N PHE A 83 -1.22 8.76 -10.82
CA PHE A 83 -2.23 8.91 -11.90
C PHE A 83 -2.43 10.35 -12.35
N SER A 84 -1.72 11.32 -11.79
CA SER A 84 -1.96 12.75 -12.03
C SER A 84 -1.78 13.15 -13.51
N THR A 85 -0.93 12.46 -14.25
CA THR A 85 -0.66 12.76 -15.66
C THR A 85 -1.45 11.88 -16.63
N TYR A 86 -2.25 10.96 -16.12
CA TYR A 86 -3.04 10.06 -16.96
C TYR A 86 -4.19 10.84 -17.60
N PRO A 87 -4.40 10.72 -18.92
CA PRO A 87 -5.52 11.41 -19.56
C PRO A 87 -6.86 10.84 -19.11
N ILE A 88 -7.85 11.71 -19.03
CA ILE A 88 -9.22 11.34 -18.60
C ILE A 88 -9.75 10.14 -19.39
N LYS A 89 -9.42 10.07 -20.67
CA LYS A 89 -9.93 9.03 -21.57
C LYS A 89 -9.58 7.61 -21.14
N ILE A 90 -8.46 7.43 -20.44
CA ILE A 90 -8.01 6.10 -19.99
C ILE A 90 -8.61 5.69 -18.65
N ILE A 91 -9.14 6.63 -17.87
CA ILE A 91 -9.63 6.36 -16.52
C ILE A 91 -10.76 5.30 -16.50
N PRO A 92 -11.80 5.38 -17.37
CA PRO A 92 -12.81 4.34 -17.36
C PRO A 92 -12.28 2.95 -17.70
N ILE A 93 -11.24 2.88 -18.53
CA ILE A 93 -10.61 1.60 -18.89
C ILE A 93 -9.93 0.99 -17.67
N ILE A 94 -9.17 1.79 -16.92
CA ILE A 94 -8.48 1.33 -15.70
C ILE A 94 -9.52 0.86 -14.66
N VAL A 95 -10.55 1.66 -14.43
CA VAL A 95 -11.61 1.32 -13.47
C VAL A 95 -12.31 0.03 -13.89
N SER A 96 -12.60 -0.13 -15.19
CA SER A 96 -13.22 -1.35 -15.72
C SER A 96 -12.38 -2.59 -15.43
N VAL A 97 -11.07 -2.52 -15.64
CA VAL A 97 -10.16 -3.64 -15.35
C VAL A 97 -10.20 -4.00 -13.87
N LEU A 98 -10.16 -3.00 -13.00
CA LEU A 98 -10.19 -3.23 -11.55
C LEU A 98 -11.53 -3.84 -11.08
N ILE A 99 -12.64 -3.33 -11.62
CA ILE A 99 -13.99 -3.81 -11.23
C ILE A 99 -14.24 -5.25 -11.68
N ARG A 100 -13.62 -5.67 -12.79
CA ARG A 100 -13.82 -7.02 -13.34
C ARG A 100 -12.96 -8.10 -12.70
N ARG A 101 -12.19 -7.75 -11.67
CA ARG A 101 -11.43 -8.77 -10.93
C ARG A 101 -12.37 -9.79 -10.31
N PRO A 102 -12.06 -11.11 -10.42
CA PRO A 102 -12.94 -12.15 -9.88
C PRO A 102 -13.11 -12.09 -8.36
N ASP A 103 -12.15 -11.51 -7.64
CA ASP A 103 -12.18 -11.40 -6.18
C ASP A 103 -12.91 -10.16 -5.66
N LEU A 104 -13.46 -9.33 -6.54
CA LEU A 104 -14.17 -8.13 -6.14
C LEU A 104 -15.59 -8.50 -5.68
N ASP A 105 -15.85 -8.32 -4.39
CA ASP A 105 -17.13 -8.67 -3.78
C ASP A 105 -18.14 -7.51 -3.84
N ASP A 106 -19.38 -7.82 -3.44
CA ASP A 106 -20.47 -6.85 -3.46
C ASP A 106 -20.24 -5.69 -2.50
N GLU A 107 -19.64 -5.95 -1.36
CA GLU A 107 -19.31 -4.92 -0.38
C GLU A 107 -18.32 -3.89 -0.95
N THR A 108 -17.29 -4.36 -1.65
CA THR A 108 -16.31 -3.50 -2.31
C THR A 108 -16.95 -2.70 -3.44
N LEU A 109 -17.81 -3.34 -4.23
CA LEU A 109 -18.56 -2.65 -5.30
C LEU A 109 -19.43 -1.53 -4.73
N ALA A 110 -20.11 -1.76 -3.61
CA ALA A 110 -20.93 -0.75 -2.96
C ALA A 110 -20.09 0.46 -2.52
N LYS A 111 -18.90 0.23 -2.02
CA LYS A 111 -17.97 1.32 -1.65
C LYS A 111 -17.56 2.14 -2.87
N ILE A 112 -17.32 1.48 -4.00
CA ILE A 112 -16.96 2.16 -5.26
C ILE A 112 -18.14 2.99 -5.76
N GLU A 113 -19.35 2.44 -5.73
CA GLU A 113 -20.57 3.18 -6.12
C GLU A 113 -20.75 4.43 -5.28
N LYS A 114 -20.51 4.34 -3.97
CA LYS A 114 -20.61 5.49 -3.07
C LYS A 114 -19.59 6.57 -3.43
N ILE A 115 -18.36 6.18 -3.75
CA ILE A 115 -17.31 7.12 -4.17
C ILE A 115 -17.75 7.90 -5.41
N ILE A 116 -18.34 7.20 -6.39
CA ILE A 116 -18.84 7.82 -7.62
C ILE A 116 -19.98 8.80 -7.31
N GLN A 117 -20.95 8.38 -6.49
CA GLN A 117 -22.06 9.24 -6.10
C GLN A 117 -21.58 10.49 -5.38
N ASP A 118 -20.68 10.35 -4.43
CA ASP A 118 -20.12 11.48 -3.67
C ASP A 118 -19.45 12.48 -4.61
N LYS A 119 -18.69 11.98 -5.57
CA LYS A 119 -18.02 12.82 -6.58
C LYS A 119 -19.03 13.63 -7.39
N ARG A 120 -20.13 12.98 -7.85
CA ARG A 120 -21.19 13.64 -8.63
C ARG A 120 -21.93 14.70 -7.82
N MET A 121 -22.04 14.49 -6.51
CA MET A 121 -22.72 15.39 -5.60
C MET A 121 -21.81 16.51 -5.08
N GLY A 122 -20.55 16.54 -5.51
CA GLY A 122 -19.59 17.56 -5.10
C GLY A 122 -19.00 17.35 -3.71
N LYS A 123 -19.08 16.13 -3.23
CA LYS A 123 -18.54 15.80 -1.90
C LYS A 123 -17.13 15.27 -1.94
#